data_1bcb68b3de89d162f0511fc5dcaf20ce
#
_entry.id   1bcb68b3de89d162f0511fc5dcaf20ce
#
_cell.length_a   1.000
_cell.length_b   1.000
_cell.length_c   1.000
_cell.angle_alpha   90.00
_cell.angle_beta   90.00
_cell.angle_gamma   90.00
#
_symmetry.space_group_name_H-M   'P 1'
#
loop_
_entity.id
_entity.type
_entity.pdbx_description
1 polymer ?
#
loop_
_entity_poly.entity_id
_entity_poly.type
_entity_poly.pdbx_seq_one_letter_code
_entity_poly.pdbx_strand_id
1 'polypeptide(L)'
;MGVVKPRVFIIQENEDANIMLHGIMWLKGCEPHKFSNGKECLEKMIQLDGKVDAIIISGNMASDRNIMIITNIKKINNDTKILVIGDNDSDKTRILGYGADEFAQMPISPENVADKTFMLISRDIIKQNRLT
;
A
#
# COMPACT_ATOMS: atom_id res chain seq x y z
N MET A 1 -20.16 -18.03 7.72
CA MET A 1 -19.77 -16.74 7.15
C MET A 1 -18.28 -16.71 6.96
N GLY A 2 -17.84 -16.37 5.76
CA GLY A 2 -16.42 -16.23 5.47
C GLY A 2 -15.83 -14.95 6.07
N VAL A 3 -14.57 -15.02 6.47
CA VAL A 3 -13.81 -13.83 6.86
C VAL A 3 -13.50 -13.03 5.59
N VAL A 4 -13.84 -11.76 5.59
CA VAL A 4 -13.49 -10.87 4.47
C VAL A 4 -11.98 -10.61 4.55
N LYS A 5 -11.25 -11.02 3.52
CA LYS A 5 -9.81 -10.79 3.44
C LYS A 5 -9.53 -9.35 3.03
N PRO A 6 -8.62 -8.65 3.71
CA PRO A 6 -8.22 -7.32 3.25
C PRO A 6 -7.65 -7.39 1.83
N ARG A 7 -8.08 -6.47 0.99
CA ARG A 7 -7.55 -6.35 -0.37
C ARG A 7 -6.35 -5.41 -0.35
N VAL A 8 -5.20 -5.90 -0.80
CA VAL A 8 -3.94 -5.17 -0.78
C VAL A 8 -3.34 -5.15 -2.20
N PHE A 9 -3.06 -3.95 -2.71
CA PHE A 9 -2.38 -3.77 -3.98
C PHE A 9 -0.90 -3.53 -3.73
N ILE A 10 -0.05 -4.09 -4.60
CA ILE A 10 1.40 -3.96 -4.49
C ILE A 10 1.93 -3.39 -5.80
N ILE A 11 2.55 -2.22 -5.74
CA ILE A 11 3.22 -1.60 -6.89
C ILE A 11 4.72 -1.77 -6.70
N GLN A 12 5.34 -2.58 -7.55
CA GLN A 12 6.78 -2.87 -7.51
C GLN A 12 7.25 -3.24 -8.91
N GLU A 13 8.25 -2.50 -9.43
CA GLU A 13 8.80 -2.78 -10.77
C GLU A 13 9.56 -4.09 -10.84
N ASN A 14 10.29 -4.44 -9.80
CA ASN A 14 11.03 -5.70 -9.75
C ASN A 14 10.06 -6.86 -9.55
N GLU A 15 9.93 -7.71 -10.56
CA GLU A 15 8.95 -8.78 -10.56
C GLU A 15 9.21 -9.80 -9.46
N ASP A 16 10.47 -10.17 -9.23
CA ASP A 16 10.82 -11.15 -8.18
C ASP A 16 10.45 -10.62 -6.79
N ALA A 17 10.76 -9.35 -6.52
CA ALA A 17 10.40 -8.72 -5.26
C ALA A 17 8.89 -8.64 -5.09
N ASN A 18 8.16 -8.35 -6.17
CA ASN A 18 6.70 -8.28 -6.14
C ASN A 18 6.10 -9.66 -5.86
N ILE A 19 6.62 -10.71 -6.50
CA ILE A 19 6.17 -12.10 -6.27
C ILE A 19 6.37 -12.50 -4.81
N MET A 20 7.52 -12.18 -4.23
CA MET A 20 7.82 -12.50 -2.84
C MET A 20 6.84 -11.81 -1.89
N LEU A 21 6.63 -10.53 -2.08
CA LEU A 21 5.73 -9.76 -1.23
C LEU A 21 4.28 -10.23 -1.40
N HIS A 22 3.87 -10.49 -2.63
CA HIS A 22 2.55 -11.04 -2.93
C HIS A 22 2.33 -12.36 -2.18
N GLY A 23 3.30 -13.27 -2.24
CA GLY A 23 3.22 -14.57 -1.58
C GLY A 23 3.06 -14.45 -0.06
N ILE A 24 3.86 -13.58 0.57
CA ILE A 24 3.79 -13.35 2.02
C ILE A 24 2.44 -12.74 2.41
N MET A 25 1.95 -11.77 1.65
CA MET A 25 0.65 -11.15 1.93
C MET A 25 -0.48 -12.17 1.82
N TRP A 26 -0.40 -13.05 0.81
CA TRP A 26 -1.40 -14.11 0.64
C TRP A 26 -1.38 -15.07 1.82
N LEU A 27 -0.19 -15.50 2.26
CA LEU A 27 -0.04 -16.39 3.42
C LEU A 27 -0.54 -15.75 4.72
N LYS A 28 -0.47 -14.43 4.83
CA LYS A 28 -0.93 -13.70 6.01
C LYS A 28 -2.44 -13.43 6.00
N GLY A 29 -3.14 -13.85 4.96
CA GLY A 29 -4.60 -13.75 4.92
C GLY A 29 -5.15 -12.56 4.15
N CYS A 30 -4.35 -11.92 3.29
CA CYS A 30 -4.82 -10.87 2.40
C CYS A 30 -5.27 -11.42 1.05
N GLU A 31 -5.98 -10.57 0.30
CA GLU A 31 -6.20 -10.74 -1.13
C GLU A 31 -5.24 -9.79 -1.86
N PRO A 32 -4.04 -10.26 -2.24
CA PRO A 32 -3.05 -9.38 -2.87
C PRO A 32 -3.20 -9.32 -4.38
N HIS A 33 -2.90 -8.16 -4.96
CA HIS A 33 -2.84 -7.94 -6.41
C HIS A 33 -1.53 -7.25 -6.75
N LYS A 34 -0.80 -7.76 -7.75
CA LYS A 34 0.49 -7.23 -8.18
C LYS A 34 0.35 -6.28 -9.34
N PHE A 35 1.08 -5.18 -9.30
CA PHE A 35 1.18 -4.22 -10.40
C PHE A 35 2.63 -3.80 -10.59
N SER A 36 3.06 -3.63 -11.83
CA SER A 36 4.41 -3.16 -12.13
C SER A 36 4.51 -1.64 -12.14
N ASN A 37 3.38 -0.94 -12.25
CA ASN A 37 3.34 0.53 -12.29
C ASN A 37 2.06 1.08 -11.70
N GLY A 38 2.05 2.37 -11.43
CA GLY A 38 0.92 3.04 -10.81
C GLY A 38 -0.31 3.14 -11.70
N LYS A 39 -0.11 3.26 -13.02
CA LYS A 39 -1.23 3.39 -13.96
C LYS A 39 -2.15 2.17 -13.90
N GLU A 40 -1.57 0.98 -13.96
CA GLU A 40 -2.34 -0.27 -13.89
C GLU A 40 -3.06 -0.40 -12.55
N CYS A 41 -2.40 0.00 -11.48
CA CYS A 41 -2.98 -0.01 -10.13
C CYS A 41 -4.21 0.90 -10.05
N LEU A 42 -4.10 2.14 -10.55
CA LEU A 42 -5.21 3.09 -10.54
C LEU A 42 -6.39 2.60 -11.39
N GLU A 43 -6.12 2.02 -12.55
CA GLU A 43 -7.15 1.45 -13.40
C GLU A 43 -7.93 0.35 -12.68
N LYS A 44 -7.21 -0.55 -12.02
CA LYS A 44 -7.85 -1.63 -11.26
C LYS A 44 -8.64 -1.10 -10.08
N MET A 45 -8.11 -0.09 -9.40
CA MET A 45 -8.78 0.54 -8.28
C MET A 45 -10.13 1.14 -8.69
N ILE A 46 -10.16 1.81 -9.85
CA ILE A 46 -11.40 2.37 -10.41
C ILE A 46 -12.40 1.26 -10.74
N GLN A 47 -11.94 0.16 -11.33
CA GLN A 47 -12.78 -0.99 -11.65
C GLN A 47 -13.45 -1.58 -10.40
N LEU A 48 -12.79 -1.48 -9.25
CA LEU A 48 -13.28 -2.02 -7.98
C LEU A 48 -14.00 -0.96 -7.13
N ASP A 49 -14.37 0.18 -7.73
CA ASP A 49 -15.04 1.29 -7.05
C ASP A 49 -14.24 1.80 -5.83
N GLY A 50 -12.92 1.75 -5.91
CA GLY A 50 -12.03 2.19 -4.83
C GLY A 50 -11.97 1.25 -3.63
N LYS A 51 -12.54 0.05 -3.72
CA LYS A 51 -12.63 -0.89 -2.59
C LYS A 51 -11.31 -1.65 -2.39
N VAL A 52 -10.31 -0.93 -1.93
CA VAL A 52 -8.96 -1.44 -1.64
C VAL A 52 -8.58 -0.98 -0.25
N ASP A 53 -8.15 -1.90 0.61
CA ASP A 53 -7.83 -1.60 2.00
C ASP A 53 -6.46 -0.95 2.15
N ALA A 54 -5.47 -1.42 1.39
CA ALA A 54 -4.13 -0.87 1.46
C ALA A 54 -3.41 -1.00 0.12
N ILE A 55 -2.47 -0.09 -0.13
CA ILE A 55 -1.59 -0.12 -1.30
C ILE A 55 -0.17 0.05 -0.80
N ILE A 56 0.70 -0.88 -1.21
CA ILE A 56 2.13 -0.84 -0.93
C ILE A 56 2.83 -0.33 -2.19
N ILE A 57 3.58 0.76 -2.06
CA ILE A 57 4.35 1.32 -3.16
C ILE A 57 5.82 1.15 -2.83
N SER A 58 6.54 0.37 -3.63
CA SER A 58 7.96 0.11 -3.40
C SER A 58 8.76 0.56 -4.60
N GLY A 59 9.80 1.35 -4.38
CA GLY A 59 10.69 1.80 -5.43
C GLY A 59 11.14 3.23 -5.25
N ASN A 60 11.68 3.80 -6.34
CA ASN A 60 12.18 5.18 -6.34
C ASN A 60 11.03 6.19 -6.38
N MET A 61 10.83 6.90 -5.29
CA MET A 61 9.80 7.93 -5.16
C MET A 61 10.36 9.35 -5.33
N ALA A 62 11.61 9.47 -5.78
CA ALA A 62 12.23 10.79 -5.95
C ALA A 62 11.63 11.57 -7.11
N SER A 63 11.04 10.91 -8.10
CA SER A 63 10.40 11.60 -9.23
C SER A 63 9.01 12.08 -8.85
N ASP A 64 8.63 13.27 -9.35
CA ASP A 64 7.29 13.84 -9.11
C ASP A 64 6.18 12.93 -9.65
N ARG A 65 6.46 12.24 -10.75
CA ARG A 65 5.50 11.30 -11.35
C ARG A 65 5.13 10.18 -10.37
N ASN A 66 6.12 9.61 -9.69
CA ASN A 66 5.87 8.50 -8.75
C ASN A 66 5.13 8.97 -7.50
N ILE A 67 5.48 10.14 -7.00
CA ILE A 67 4.85 10.67 -5.78
C ILE A 67 3.39 11.06 -6.01
N MET A 68 3.04 11.48 -7.23
CA MET A 68 1.66 11.86 -7.58
C MET A 68 0.67 10.69 -7.49
N ILE A 69 1.16 9.44 -7.59
CA ILE A 69 0.32 8.26 -7.41
C ILE A 69 -0.37 8.28 -6.04
N ILE A 70 0.33 8.71 -5.01
CA ILE A 70 -0.21 8.81 -3.64
C ILE A 70 -1.46 9.69 -3.62
N THR A 71 -1.36 10.87 -4.20
CA THR A 71 -2.48 11.81 -4.29
C THR A 71 -3.64 11.22 -5.09
N ASN A 72 -3.33 10.58 -6.22
CA ASN A 72 -4.35 9.98 -7.07
C ASN A 72 -5.10 8.85 -6.38
N ILE A 73 -4.41 8.01 -5.62
CA ILE A 73 -5.05 6.97 -4.83
C ILE A 73 -6.02 7.58 -3.81
N LYS A 74 -5.57 8.59 -3.08
CA LYS A 74 -6.39 9.24 -2.06
C LYS A 74 -7.60 9.97 -2.64
N LYS A 75 -7.52 10.43 -3.88
CA LYS A 75 -8.67 11.01 -4.58
C LYS A 75 -9.74 9.96 -4.92
N ILE A 76 -9.32 8.74 -5.23
CA ILE A 76 -10.26 7.65 -5.52
C ILE A 76 -10.90 7.15 -4.23
N ASN A 77 -10.09 6.92 -3.19
CA ASN A 77 -10.59 6.51 -1.87
C ASN A 77 -9.62 7.00 -0.78
N ASN A 78 -10.05 8.00 -0.03
CA ASN A 78 -9.23 8.60 1.02
C ASN A 78 -8.96 7.64 2.19
N ASP A 79 -9.77 6.59 2.33
CA ASP A 79 -9.63 5.61 3.41
C ASP A 79 -8.63 4.49 3.08
N THR A 80 -8.24 4.33 1.81
CA THR A 80 -7.22 3.36 1.43
C THR A 80 -5.89 3.73 2.10
N LYS A 81 -5.28 2.80 2.83
CA LYS A 81 -3.99 3.03 3.48
C LYS A 81 -2.86 2.90 2.48
N ILE A 82 -1.85 3.75 2.58
CA ILE A 82 -0.69 3.74 1.68
C ILE A 82 0.58 3.58 2.50
N LEU A 83 1.31 2.50 2.23
CA LEU A 83 2.65 2.27 2.76
C LEU A 83 3.65 2.45 1.63
N VAL A 84 4.59 3.37 1.78
CA VAL A 84 5.66 3.58 0.81
C VAL A 84 6.96 3.00 1.36
N ILE A 85 7.64 2.22 0.52
CA ILE A 85 8.95 1.65 0.84
C ILE A 85 9.97 2.31 -0.10
N GLY A 86 10.91 3.04 0.46
CA GLY A 86 11.89 3.78 -0.32
C GLY A 86 13.32 3.58 0.17
N ASP A 87 14.28 3.99 -0.68
CA ASP A 87 15.72 3.83 -0.42
C ASP A 87 16.25 4.87 0.55
N ASN A 88 15.62 6.05 0.60
CA ASN A 88 16.19 7.21 1.24
C ASN A 88 15.22 7.83 2.25
N ASP A 89 15.62 7.83 3.51
CA ASP A 89 14.82 8.40 4.60
C ASP A 89 14.59 9.91 4.45
N SER A 90 15.42 10.60 3.68
CA SER A 90 15.24 12.04 3.46
C SER A 90 13.95 12.37 2.71
N ASP A 91 13.36 11.41 2.00
CA ASP A 91 12.10 11.60 1.27
C ASP A 91 10.86 11.40 2.16
N LYS A 92 11.03 10.93 3.37
CA LYS A 92 9.92 10.56 4.26
C LYS A 92 8.92 11.70 4.49
N THR A 93 9.41 12.88 4.86
CA THR A 93 8.53 14.02 5.14
C THR A 93 7.71 14.41 3.92
N ARG A 94 8.37 14.43 2.76
CA ARG A 94 7.71 14.76 1.50
C ARG A 94 6.64 13.73 1.14
N ILE A 95 6.97 12.44 1.24
CA ILE A 95 6.06 11.34 0.94
C ILE A 95 4.83 11.36 1.86
N LEU A 96 5.02 11.54 3.15
CA LEU A 96 3.91 11.66 4.09
C LEU A 96 3.08 12.91 3.82
N GLY A 97 3.72 14.00 3.41
CA GLY A 97 3.02 15.24 3.04
C GLY A 97 2.10 15.09 1.84
N TYR A 98 2.38 14.16 0.93
CA TYR A 98 1.50 13.87 -0.22
C TYR A 98 0.34 12.94 0.15
N GLY A 99 0.33 12.37 1.35
CA GLY A 99 -0.79 11.60 1.83
C GLY A 99 -0.51 10.14 2.16
N ALA A 100 0.75 9.68 2.04
CA ALA A 100 1.09 8.33 2.50
C ALA A 100 0.85 8.22 4.00
N ASP A 101 0.38 7.06 4.42
CA ASP A 101 0.10 6.81 5.84
C ASP A 101 1.34 6.37 6.61
N GLU A 102 2.29 5.73 5.92
CA GLU A 102 3.55 5.33 6.52
C GLU A 102 4.64 5.22 5.48
N PHE A 103 5.88 5.44 5.91
CA PHE A 103 7.08 5.25 5.11
C PHE A 103 7.99 4.26 5.81
N ALA A 104 8.53 3.30 5.06
CA ALA A 104 9.54 2.37 5.56
C ALA A 104 10.78 2.44 4.67
N GLN A 105 11.96 2.43 5.28
CA GLN A 105 13.22 2.49 4.55
C GLN A 105 13.74 1.08 4.25
N MET A 106 14.21 0.88 3.01
CA MET A 106 14.91 -0.34 2.64
C MET A 106 16.29 -0.41 3.31
N PRO A 107 16.80 -1.59 3.64
CA PRO A 107 16.17 -2.89 3.44
C PRO A 107 15.12 -3.21 4.51
N ILE A 108 14.04 -3.84 4.11
CA ILE A 108 12.98 -4.30 5.01
C ILE A 108 12.49 -5.66 4.53
N SER A 109 12.27 -6.59 5.46
CA SER A 109 11.80 -7.93 5.08
C SER A 109 10.35 -7.91 4.62
N PRO A 110 9.95 -8.83 3.72
CA PRO A 110 8.54 -8.95 3.32
C PRO A 110 7.60 -9.18 4.50
N GLU A 111 8.01 -9.91 5.51
CA GLU A 111 7.24 -10.15 6.73
C GLU A 111 6.97 -8.84 7.48
N ASN A 112 7.99 -8.00 7.60
CA ASN A 112 7.85 -6.69 8.27
C ASN A 112 6.95 -5.75 7.46
N VAL A 113 7.02 -5.81 6.13
CA VAL A 113 6.11 -5.05 5.27
C VAL A 113 4.67 -5.49 5.51
N ALA A 114 4.44 -6.80 5.58
CA ALA A 114 3.10 -7.34 5.86
C ALA A 114 2.60 -6.88 7.23
N ASP A 115 3.43 -6.97 8.26
CA ASP A 115 3.05 -6.55 9.61
C ASP A 115 2.67 -5.07 9.66
N LYS A 116 3.45 -4.20 9.01
CA LYS A 116 3.13 -2.77 8.92
C LYS A 116 1.82 -2.51 8.19
N THR A 117 1.58 -3.24 7.11
CA THR A 117 0.34 -3.13 6.34
C THR A 117 -0.87 -3.51 7.18
N PHE A 118 -0.80 -4.63 7.89
CA PHE A 118 -1.88 -5.05 8.78
C PHE A 118 -2.13 -4.06 9.90
N MET A 119 -1.07 -3.48 10.47
CA MET A 119 -1.21 -2.46 11.52
C MET A 119 -1.95 -1.23 10.99
N LEU A 120 -1.66 -0.79 9.78
CA LEU A 120 -2.36 0.35 9.18
C LEU A 120 -3.84 0.07 9.01
N ILE A 121 -4.19 -1.11 8.49
CA ILE A 121 -5.57 -1.52 8.29
C ILE A 121 -6.29 -1.63 9.64
N SER A 122 -5.65 -2.24 10.63
CA SER A 122 -6.22 -2.46 11.97
C SER A 122 -6.47 -1.16 12.74
N ARG A 123 -5.63 -0.14 12.54
CA ARG A 123 -5.81 1.16 13.19
C ARG A 123 -7.15 1.79 12.84
N ASP A 124 -7.56 1.70 11.58
CA ASP A 124 -8.85 2.22 11.14
C ASP A 124 -10.01 1.48 11.79
N ILE A 125 -9.93 0.16 11.83
CA ILE A 125 -10.96 -0.68 12.45
C ILE A 125 -11.11 -0.33 13.93
N ILE A 126 -9.99 -0.17 14.66
CA ILE A 126 -10.00 0.21 16.07
C ILE A 126 -10.61 1.58 16.26
N LYS A 127 -10.27 2.56 15.42
CA LYS A 127 -10.86 3.90 15.50
C LYS A 127 -12.36 3.89 15.30
N GLN A 128 -12.84 3.16 14.30
CA GLN A 128 -14.26 3.05 14.00
C GLN A 128 -15.01 2.41 15.18
N ASN A 129 -14.45 1.37 15.79
CA ASN A 129 -15.05 0.71 16.94
C ASN A 129 -15.12 1.62 18.17
N ARG A 130 -14.17 2.52 18.36
CA ARG A 130 -14.17 3.47 19.47
C ARG A 130 -15.22 4.57 19.30
N LEU A 131 -15.59 4.89 18.06
CA LEU A 131 -16.56 5.93 17.76
C LEU A 131 -18.02 5.43 17.80
N THR A 132 -18.17 4.13 17.83
CA THR A 132 -19.50 3.51 17.96
C THR A 132 -19.75 3.03 19.37
#